data_8aa333ca0c12975cc768c70078084f1f
#
_entry.id   8aa333ca0c12975cc768c70078084f1f
#
_cell.length_a   1.000
_cell.length_b   1.000
_cell.length_c   1.000
_cell.angle_alpha   90.00
_cell.angle_beta   90.00
_cell.angle_gamma   90.00
#
_symmetry.space_group_name_H-M   'P 1'
#
loop_
_entity.id
_entity.type
_entity.pdbx_description
1 polymer ?
#
loop_
_entity_poly.entity_id
_entity_poly.type
_entity_poly.pdbx_seq_one_letter_code
_entity_poly.pdbx_strand_id
1 'polypeptide(L)'
;MLLRESGIIKPYASPELAKYPEEAKTKADASRVHWVTDREAYLGFGYNTRMITSAQVPKNFQELLKPELKGKLAVTTESSSARVIGSMLKYKGDGFMKTLKEQEVRLFKLASLGFLNLLIAGEIAGSPTVFRNQVIVMKEKGAPIDWVPLDVAVANAGGSAVIANAPHPHAALLLTDFVIGGEGQKLMEQFRYGVAWKEYPFKREYPERGMTTAQYQDAEEKWSQLLRSTTQR
;
A
#
# COMPACT_ATOMS: atom_id res chain seq x y z
N MET A 1 13.02 6.52 6.86
CA MET A 1 13.62 7.17 8.04
C MET A 1 14.99 6.60 8.37
N LEU A 2 15.14 5.27 8.56
CA LEU A 2 16.41 4.62 8.88
C LEU A 2 17.58 5.01 7.95
N LEU A 3 17.36 5.01 6.63
CA LEU A 3 18.41 5.35 5.65
C LEU A 3 18.95 6.78 5.81
N ARG A 4 18.10 7.71 6.24
CA ARG A 4 18.51 9.09 6.53
C ARG A 4 19.33 9.15 7.82
N GLU A 5 18.85 8.51 8.87
CA GLU A 5 19.47 8.51 10.20
C GLU A 5 20.83 7.80 10.20
N SER A 6 21.00 6.79 9.34
CA SER A 6 22.28 6.09 9.13
C SER A 6 23.21 6.76 8.12
N GLY A 7 22.86 7.92 7.55
CA GLY A 7 23.69 8.65 6.59
C GLY A 7 23.84 7.95 5.22
N ILE A 8 23.03 6.96 4.92
CA ILE A 8 23.10 6.21 3.65
C ILE A 8 22.60 7.06 2.48
N ILE A 9 21.65 7.95 2.71
CA ILE A 9 21.13 8.88 1.71
C ILE A 9 21.56 10.31 2.00
N LYS A 10 21.82 11.10 0.93
CA LYS A 10 22.18 12.51 1.01
C LYS A 10 21.05 13.42 0.51
N PRO A 11 20.98 14.67 1.02
CA PRO A 11 20.05 15.64 0.48
C PRO A 11 20.35 15.97 -1.00
N TYR A 12 19.28 16.13 -1.78
CA TYR A 12 19.38 16.60 -3.17
C TYR A 12 18.31 17.65 -3.48
N ALA A 13 18.58 18.47 -4.49
CA ALA A 13 17.63 19.41 -5.08
C ALA A 13 17.23 18.94 -6.47
N SER A 14 15.99 19.22 -6.86
CA SER A 14 15.47 18.99 -8.22
C SER A 14 14.39 20.03 -8.51
N PRO A 15 14.33 20.59 -9.73
CA PRO A 15 13.23 21.46 -10.14
C PRO A 15 11.87 20.74 -10.13
N GLU A 16 11.86 19.43 -10.30
CA GLU A 16 10.65 18.61 -10.31
C GLU A 16 9.95 18.57 -8.94
N LEU A 17 10.66 18.82 -7.84
CA LEU A 17 10.11 18.83 -6.48
C LEU A 17 9.00 19.87 -6.27
N ALA A 18 8.95 20.91 -7.10
CA ALA A 18 7.90 21.93 -7.02
C ALA A 18 6.48 21.37 -7.28
N LYS A 19 6.36 20.28 -8.02
CA LYS A 19 5.09 19.60 -8.34
C LYS A 19 4.56 18.75 -7.18
N TYR A 20 5.44 18.36 -6.25
CA TYR A 20 5.09 17.45 -5.18
C TYR A 20 4.51 18.18 -3.98
N PRO A 21 3.43 17.69 -3.37
CA PRO A 21 2.91 18.25 -2.14
C PRO A 21 3.90 18.04 -0.99
N GLU A 22 3.81 18.87 0.02
CA GLU A 22 4.76 18.85 1.15
C GLU A 22 4.80 17.51 1.88
N GLU A 23 3.66 16.87 2.00
CA GLU A 23 3.54 15.56 2.63
C GLU A 23 4.19 14.41 1.85
N ALA A 24 4.48 14.60 0.57
CA ALA A 24 5.20 13.62 -0.25
C ALA A 24 6.72 13.78 -0.18
N LYS A 25 7.22 14.80 0.54
CA LYS A 25 8.64 15.16 0.64
C LYS A 25 9.16 14.96 2.06
N THR A 26 10.34 14.36 2.19
CA THR A 26 11.11 14.41 3.44
C THR A 26 12.20 15.47 3.29
N LYS A 27 11.89 16.68 3.72
CA LYS A 27 12.78 17.84 3.60
C LYS A 27 14.07 17.68 4.41
N ALA A 28 15.16 18.15 3.83
CA ALA A 28 16.44 18.37 4.50
C ALA A 28 16.59 19.85 4.89
N ASP A 29 16.19 20.76 3.99
CA ASP A 29 16.15 22.19 4.18
C ASP A 29 15.11 22.86 3.26
N ALA A 30 15.20 24.15 3.04
CA ALA A 30 14.26 24.92 2.23
C ALA A 30 14.20 24.46 0.75
N SER A 31 15.31 23.96 0.20
CA SER A 31 15.46 23.66 -1.24
C SER A 31 15.75 22.19 -1.53
N ARG A 32 16.14 21.40 -0.52
CA ARG A 32 16.56 20.00 -0.69
C ARG A 32 15.70 19.04 0.10
N VAL A 33 15.59 17.82 -0.43
CA VAL A 33 14.92 16.71 0.20
C VAL A 33 15.88 15.54 0.41
N HIS A 34 15.64 14.72 1.42
CA HIS A 34 16.30 13.41 1.55
C HIS A 34 15.67 12.37 0.64
N TRP A 35 14.35 12.46 0.46
CA TRP A 35 13.60 11.62 -0.46
C TRP A 35 12.24 12.25 -0.80
N VAL A 36 11.65 11.80 -1.90
CA VAL A 36 10.31 12.18 -2.33
C VAL A 36 9.54 10.93 -2.76
N THR A 37 8.23 10.91 -2.50
CA THR A 37 7.35 9.84 -2.96
C THR A 37 7.28 9.85 -4.48
N ASP A 38 7.82 8.82 -5.12
CA ASP A 38 7.84 8.67 -6.57
C ASP A 38 6.67 7.87 -7.13
N ARG A 39 6.06 7.02 -6.32
CA ARG A 39 4.89 6.22 -6.68
C ARG A 39 4.10 5.81 -5.44
N GLU A 40 2.84 5.50 -5.66
CA GLU A 40 1.95 4.95 -4.63
C GLU A 40 1.25 3.69 -5.14
N ALA A 41 1.33 2.60 -4.39
CA ALA A 41 0.52 1.42 -4.59
C ALA A 41 -0.57 1.38 -3.51
N TYR A 42 -1.83 1.25 -3.92
CA TYR A 42 -2.96 1.32 -2.99
C TYR A 42 -3.47 -0.08 -2.66
N LEU A 43 -3.56 -0.37 -1.37
CA LEU A 43 -4.19 -1.58 -0.85
C LEU A 43 -5.67 -1.30 -0.57
N GLY A 44 -6.50 -2.26 -0.93
CA GLY A 44 -7.94 -2.25 -0.72
C GLY A 44 -8.50 -3.64 -0.96
N PHE A 45 -9.81 -3.73 -1.14
CA PHE A 45 -10.50 -5.01 -1.31
C PHE A 45 -10.43 -5.47 -2.77
N GLY A 46 -9.55 -6.47 -3.01
CA GLY A 46 -9.53 -7.22 -4.26
C GLY A 46 -10.41 -8.47 -4.14
N TYR A 47 -11.16 -8.82 -5.19
CA TYR A 47 -12.06 -9.95 -5.16
C TYR A 47 -12.19 -10.64 -6.52
N ASN A 48 -12.52 -11.93 -6.49
CA ASN A 48 -12.89 -12.70 -7.69
C ASN A 48 -14.36 -12.46 -8.02
N THR A 49 -14.64 -11.92 -9.21
CA THR A 49 -15.99 -11.52 -9.65
C THR A 49 -16.92 -12.69 -9.93
N ARG A 50 -16.39 -13.92 -10.02
CA ARG A 50 -17.19 -15.15 -10.15
C ARG A 50 -17.63 -15.70 -8.77
N MET A 51 -16.99 -15.26 -7.68
CA MET A 51 -17.23 -15.75 -6.32
C MET A 51 -17.94 -14.74 -5.43
N ILE A 52 -17.71 -13.45 -5.67
CA ILE A 52 -18.34 -12.33 -4.95
C ILE A 52 -19.08 -11.47 -5.96
N THR A 53 -20.40 -11.44 -5.83
CA THR A 53 -21.26 -10.60 -6.69
C THR A 53 -21.16 -9.13 -6.29
N SER A 54 -21.55 -8.21 -7.18
CA SER A 54 -21.50 -6.77 -6.91
C SER A 54 -22.28 -6.34 -5.66
N ALA A 55 -23.37 -7.04 -5.31
CA ALA A 55 -24.14 -6.78 -4.09
C ALA A 55 -23.42 -7.22 -2.80
N GLN A 56 -22.51 -8.18 -2.89
CA GLN A 56 -21.74 -8.69 -1.75
C GLN A 56 -20.44 -7.92 -1.51
N VAL A 57 -19.97 -7.11 -2.50
CA VAL A 57 -18.72 -6.35 -2.38
C VAL A 57 -18.81 -5.40 -1.19
N PRO A 58 -17.87 -5.46 -0.23
CA PRO A 58 -17.85 -4.56 0.92
C PRO A 58 -17.47 -3.14 0.48
N LYS A 59 -18.15 -2.14 1.02
CA LYS A 59 -17.91 -0.71 0.74
C LYS A 59 -17.04 -0.03 1.79
N ASN A 60 -16.87 -0.67 2.95
CA ASN A 60 -16.10 -0.18 4.08
C ASN A 60 -15.61 -1.35 4.93
N PHE A 61 -14.74 -1.10 5.92
CA PHE A 61 -14.21 -2.14 6.81
C PHE A 61 -15.30 -2.90 7.56
N GLN A 62 -16.37 -2.21 8.01
CA GLN A 62 -17.45 -2.88 8.76
C GLN A 62 -18.14 -3.96 7.92
N GLU A 63 -18.26 -3.76 6.63
CA GLU A 63 -18.90 -4.72 5.74
C GLU A 63 -18.05 -5.97 5.45
N LEU A 64 -16.78 -6.00 5.85
CA LEU A 64 -15.98 -7.24 5.87
C LEU A 64 -16.54 -8.26 6.85
N LEU A 65 -17.37 -7.83 7.80
CA LEU A 65 -18.02 -8.69 8.80
C LEU A 65 -19.36 -9.27 8.33
N LYS A 66 -19.76 -9.05 7.08
CA LYS A 66 -20.98 -9.63 6.51
C LYS A 66 -20.92 -11.15 6.56
N PRO A 67 -22.03 -11.84 6.98
CA PRO A 67 -22.06 -13.31 7.10
C PRO A 67 -21.69 -14.04 5.81
N GLU A 68 -22.05 -13.50 4.65
CA GLU A 68 -21.74 -14.07 3.34
C GLU A 68 -20.27 -14.03 2.95
N LEU A 69 -19.43 -13.27 3.68
CA LEU A 69 -17.98 -13.21 3.52
C LEU A 69 -17.22 -14.12 4.49
N LYS A 70 -17.91 -14.73 5.46
CA LYS A 70 -17.29 -15.63 6.43
C LYS A 70 -16.61 -16.81 5.74
N GLY A 71 -15.34 -17.07 6.10
CA GLY A 71 -14.51 -18.12 5.52
C GLY A 71 -14.03 -17.87 4.08
N LYS A 72 -14.42 -16.73 3.47
CA LYS A 72 -14.06 -16.37 2.08
C LYS A 72 -12.91 -15.37 1.96
N LEU A 73 -12.52 -14.78 3.08
CA LEU A 73 -11.47 -13.76 3.12
C LEU A 73 -10.10 -14.37 3.39
N ALA A 74 -9.08 -13.74 2.83
CA ALA A 74 -7.69 -14.12 3.09
C ALA A 74 -6.79 -12.87 3.12
N VAL A 75 -5.62 -13.01 3.75
CA VAL A 75 -4.56 -11.98 3.81
C VAL A 75 -3.19 -12.64 3.76
N THR A 76 -2.13 -11.85 3.57
CA THR A 76 -0.74 -12.34 3.59
C THR A 76 0.00 -11.90 4.86
N THR A 77 1.14 -12.53 5.13
CA THR A 77 2.04 -12.15 6.23
C THR A 77 2.92 -10.94 5.91
N GLU A 78 2.75 -10.29 4.76
CA GLU A 78 3.58 -9.14 4.37
C GLU A 78 3.30 -7.91 5.24
N SER A 79 4.30 -7.05 5.41
CA SER A 79 4.19 -5.79 6.16
C SER A 79 3.11 -4.86 5.59
N SER A 80 2.89 -4.90 4.28
CA SER A 80 1.80 -4.18 3.62
C SER A 80 0.41 -4.61 4.15
N SER A 81 0.20 -5.90 4.41
CA SER A 81 -1.03 -6.41 5.03
C SER A 81 -1.16 -5.93 6.49
N ALA A 82 -0.06 -5.92 7.25
CA ALA A 82 -0.06 -5.40 8.62
C ALA A 82 -0.48 -3.92 8.66
N ARG A 83 -0.07 -3.11 7.70
CA ARG A 83 -0.48 -1.69 7.58
C ARG A 83 -1.98 -1.53 7.35
N VAL A 84 -2.60 -2.42 6.59
CA VAL A 84 -4.07 -2.44 6.43
C VAL A 84 -4.76 -2.77 7.76
N ILE A 85 -4.23 -3.74 8.51
CA ILE A 85 -4.71 -4.05 9.87
C ILE A 85 -4.56 -2.84 10.81
N GLY A 86 -3.43 -2.12 10.72
CA GLY A 86 -3.24 -0.87 11.46
C GLY A 86 -4.28 0.19 11.13
N SER A 87 -4.64 0.32 9.86
CA SER A 87 -5.72 1.23 9.42
C SER A 87 -7.09 0.76 9.92
N MET A 88 -7.40 -0.54 9.86
CA MET A 88 -8.64 -1.08 10.43
C MET A 88 -8.74 -0.79 11.93
N LEU A 89 -7.67 -1.02 12.68
CA LEU A 89 -7.60 -0.70 14.11
C LEU A 89 -7.85 0.79 14.37
N LYS A 90 -7.22 1.67 13.60
CA LYS A 90 -7.39 3.13 13.70
C LYS A 90 -8.83 3.58 13.47
N TYR A 91 -9.50 3.02 12.47
CA TYR A 91 -10.84 3.46 12.05
C TYR A 91 -11.99 2.76 12.78
N LYS A 92 -11.78 1.53 13.25
CA LYS A 92 -12.85 0.69 13.83
C LYS A 92 -12.56 0.23 15.26
N GLY A 93 -11.31 0.31 15.73
CA GLY A 93 -10.92 -0.04 17.11
C GLY A 93 -10.85 -1.56 17.39
N ASP A 94 -10.53 -1.88 18.65
CA ASP A 94 -10.27 -3.26 19.08
C ASP A 94 -11.52 -4.17 19.01
N GLY A 95 -12.72 -3.61 19.21
CA GLY A 95 -13.97 -4.36 19.11
C GLY A 95 -14.15 -4.99 17.72
N PHE A 96 -13.90 -4.21 16.67
CA PHE A 96 -13.94 -4.69 15.30
C PHE A 96 -12.92 -5.79 15.05
N MET A 97 -11.69 -5.65 15.57
CA MET A 97 -10.64 -6.65 15.38
C MET A 97 -10.98 -7.99 16.03
N LYS A 98 -11.67 -7.97 17.18
CA LYS A 98 -12.19 -9.19 17.82
C LYS A 98 -13.23 -9.88 16.95
N THR A 99 -14.18 -9.14 16.40
CA THR A 99 -15.22 -9.70 15.51
C THR A 99 -14.61 -10.15 14.17
N LEU A 100 -13.59 -9.48 13.65
CA LEU A 100 -12.90 -9.90 12.41
C LEU A 100 -12.29 -11.30 12.55
N LYS A 101 -11.83 -11.69 13.73
CA LYS A 101 -11.36 -13.05 14.02
C LYS A 101 -12.44 -14.11 13.77
N GLU A 102 -13.72 -13.80 14.02
CA GLU A 102 -14.86 -14.70 13.81
C GLU A 102 -15.18 -14.90 12.33
N GLN A 103 -14.62 -14.06 11.44
CA GLN A 103 -14.77 -14.18 9.99
C GLN A 103 -13.91 -15.30 9.36
N GLU A 104 -13.09 -15.99 10.16
CA GLU A 104 -12.28 -17.12 9.69
C GLU A 104 -11.34 -16.73 8.53
N VAL A 105 -10.72 -15.55 8.64
CA VAL A 105 -9.79 -15.02 7.62
C VAL A 105 -8.55 -15.89 7.52
N ARG A 106 -8.27 -16.44 6.34
CA ARG A 106 -7.11 -17.30 6.09
C ARG A 106 -5.83 -16.50 5.94
N LEU A 107 -4.72 -17.01 6.49
CA LEU A 107 -3.39 -16.39 6.42
C LEU A 107 -2.45 -17.15 5.50
N PHE A 108 -1.90 -16.48 4.50
CA PHE A 108 -0.95 -17.05 3.54
C PHE A 108 0.45 -16.45 3.70
N LYS A 109 1.48 -17.30 3.58
CA LYS A 109 2.88 -16.88 3.52
C LYS A 109 3.33 -16.79 2.06
N LEU A 110 2.76 -15.84 1.34
CA LEU A 110 3.03 -15.61 -0.09
C LEU A 110 3.30 -14.14 -0.34
N ALA A 111 4.16 -13.87 -1.30
CA ALA A 111 4.34 -12.53 -1.85
C ALA A 111 3.09 -12.11 -2.65
N SER A 112 2.89 -10.80 -2.80
CA SER A 112 1.67 -10.21 -3.36
C SER A 112 1.24 -10.78 -4.72
N LEU A 113 2.17 -11.07 -5.63
CA LEU A 113 1.84 -11.65 -6.95
C LEU A 113 1.38 -13.10 -6.84
N GLY A 114 2.02 -13.92 -6.00
CA GLY A 114 1.58 -15.30 -5.74
C GLY A 114 0.19 -15.33 -5.11
N PHE A 115 -0.07 -14.43 -4.18
CA PHE A 115 -1.37 -14.27 -3.54
C PHE A 115 -2.47 -13.82 -4.52
N LEU A 116 -2.14 -12.88 -5.42
CA LEU A 116 -3.06 -12.45 -6.48
C LEU A 116 -3.44 -13.61 -7.41
N ASN A 117 -2.52 -14.53 -7.71
CA ASN A 117 -2.82 -15.70 -8.53
C ASN A 117 -3.86 -16.62 -7.87
N LEU A 118 -3.83 -16.79 -6.54
CA LEU A 118 -4.88 -17.53 -5.81
C LEU A 118 -6.26 -16.85 -5.95
N LEU A 119 -6.28 -15.52 -5.93
CA LEU A 119 -7.50 -14.76 -6.14
C LEU A 119 -8.04 -14.94 -7.58
N ILE A 120 -7.16 -14.89 -8.59
CA ILE A 120 -7.52 -15.12 -10.01
C ILE A 120 -8.04 -16.52 -10.22
N ALA A 121 -7.38 -17.52 -9.63
CA ALA A 121 -7.77 -18.94 -9.73
C ALA A 121 -9.09 -19.26 -9.00
N GLY A 122 -9.53 -18.39 -8.09
CA GLY A 122 -10.72 -18.62 -7.25
C GLY A 122 -10.45 -19.51 -6.03
N GLU A 123 -9.19 -19.69 -5.63
CA GLU A 123 -8.84 -20.39 -4.39
C GLU A 123 -9.14 -19.54 -3.15
N ILE A 124 -9.15 -18.22 -3.30
CA ILE A 124 -9.67 -17.25 -2.35
C ILE A 124 -10.69 -16.35 -3.05
N ALA A 125 -11.76 -15.98 -2.33
CA ALA A 125 -12.81 -15.16 -2.91
C ALA A 125 -12.50 -13.66 -2.85
N GLY A 126 -11.90 -13.17 -1.75
CA GLY A 126 -11.57 -11.77 -1.57
C GLY A 126 -10.53 -11.51 -0.50
N SER A 127 -9.93 -10.31 -0.55
CA SER A 127 -8.92 -9.87 0.40
C SER A 127 -8.88 -8.34 0.50
N PRO A 128 -8.80 -7.79 1.72
CA PRO A 128 -8.63 -6.35 1.93
C PRO A 128 -7.19 -5.86 1.75
N THR A 129 -6.26 -6.76 1.39
CA THR A 129 -4.81 -6.47 1.33
C THR A 129 -4.23 -6.63 -0.08
N VAL A 130 -5.04 -6.42 -1.12
CA VAL A 130 -4.62 -6.56 -2.52
C VAL A 130 -4.28 -5.21 -3.13
N PHE A 131 -3.19 -5.15 -3.87
CA PHE A 131 -2.76 -3.95 -4.57
C PHE A 131 -3.62 -3.63 -5.80
N ARG A 132 -4.17 -2.43 -5.84
CA ARG A 132 -5.00 -1.90 -6.93
C ARG A 132 -4.33 -2.01 -8.30
N ASN A 133 -3.07 -1.57 -8.42
CA ASN A 133 -2.32 -1.59 -9.67
C ASN A 133 -2.20 -3.01 -10.26
N GLN A 134 -1.94 -4.01 -9.42
CA GLN A 134 -1.84 -5.40 -9.84
C GLN A 134 -3.20 -5.93 -10.33
N VAL A 135 -4.28 -5.64 -9.62
CA VAL A 135 -5.63 -6.05 -10.01
C VAL A 135 -6.02 -5.44 -11.35
N ILE A 136 -5.81 -4.13 -11.54
CA ILE A 136 -6.18 -3.45 -12.79
C ILE A 136 -5.43 -4.06 -13.98
N VAL A 137 -4.12 -4.26 -13.86
CA VAL A 137 -3.31 -4.88 -14.94
C VAL A 137 -3.81 -6.29 -15.28
N MET A 138 -4.17 -7.09 -14.30
CA MET A 138 -4.68 -8.45 -14.56
C MET A 138 -6.11 -8.44 -15.09
N LYS A 139 -6.97 -7.54 -14.60
CA LYS A 139 -8.32 -7.33 -15.13
C LYS A 139 -8.29 -6.93 -16.62
N GLU A 140 -7.38 -6.04 -17.02
CA GLU A 140 -7.18 -5.64 -18.42
C GLU A 140 -6.72 -6.81 -19.30
N LYS A 141 -6.10 -7.83 -18.73
CA LYS A 141 -5.74 -9.10 -19.38
C LYS A 141 -6.87 -10.15 -19.36
N GLY A 142 -8.04 -9.80 -18.85
CA GLY A 142 -9.22 -10.68 -18.82
C GLY A 142 -9.35 -11.52 -17.54
N ALA A 143 -8.55 -11.29 -16.50
CA ALA A 143 -8.73 -12.00 -15.24
C ALA A 143 -10.06 -11.63 -14.56
N PRO A 144 -10.79 -12.59 -13.96
CA PRO A 144 -12.10 -12.37 -13.35
C PRO A 144 -11.95 -11.77 -11.95
N ILE A 145 -11.27 -10.64 -11.84
CA ILE A 145 -11.03 -9.95 -10.57
C ILE A 145 -11.38 -8.47 -10.66
N ASP A 146 -11.71 -7.87 -9.55
CA ASP A 146 -11.90 -6.42 -9.44
C ASP A 146 -11.41 -5.91 -8.09
N TRP A 147 -11.37 -4.58 -7.94
CA TRP A 147 -10.86 -3.90 -6.75
C TRP A 147 -11.72 -2.70 -6.37
N VAL A 148 -11.93 -2.54 -5.07
CA VAL A 148 -12.58 -1.35 -4.50
C VAL A 148 -11.80 -0.82 -3.30
N PRO A 149 -11.79 0.50 -3.05
CA PRO A 149 -11.39 1.04 -1.77
C PRO A 149 -12.42 0.65 -0.72
N LEU A 150 -12.01 0.63 0.55
CA LEU A 150 -12.94 0.51 1.68
C LEU A 150 -13.19 1.90 2.30
N ASP A 151 -13.13 2.06 3.63
CA ASP A 151 -13.15 3.40 4.26
C ASP A 151 -12.02 4.30 3.73
N VAL A 152 -10.90 3.65 3.40
CA VAL A 152 -9.69 4.25 2.83
C VAL A 152 -8.97 3.26 1.92
N ALA A 153 -8.17 3.75 0.99
CA ALA A 153 -7.13 2.97 0.32
C ALA A 153 -5.81 3.19 1.06
N VAL A 154 -5.22 2.12 1.58
CA VAL A 154 -3.95 2.22 2.31
C VAL A 154 -2.81 2.36 1.32
N ALA A 155 -2.11 3.48 1.35
CA ALA A 155 -1.01 3.76 0.45
C ALA A 155 0.27 3.06 0.89
N ASN A 156 0.88 2.34 -0.02
CA ASN A 156 2.25 1.86 0.07
C ASN A 156 3.12 2.76 -0.81
N ALA A 157 3.67 3.82 -0.21
CA ALA A 157 4.45 4.82 -0.91
C ALA A 157 5.88 4.32 -1.16
N GLY A 158 6.31 4.32 -2.42
CA GLY A 158 7.71 4.21 -2.79
C GLY A 158 8.37 5.59 -2.82
N GLY A 159 9.67 5.63 -2.69
CA GLY A 159 10.37 6.91 -2.70
C GLY A 159 11.72 6.85 -3.41
N SER A 160 12.06 7.93 -4.09
CA SER A 160 13.37 8.15 -4.70
C SER A 160 14.27 8.96 -3.78
N ALA A 161 15.51 8.46 -3.60
CA ALA A 161 16.55 9.08 -2.80
C ALA A 161 17.91 8.90 -3.49
N VAL A 162 18.87 9.77 -3.18
CA VAL A 162 20.24 9.69 -3.70
C VAL A 162 21.15 9.11 -2.62
N ILE A 163 21.88 8.05 -2.97
CA ILE A 163 22.85 7.41 -2.07
C ILE A 163 24.04 8.36 -1.82
N ALA A 164 24.46 8.48 -0.56
CA ALA A 164 25.53 9.42 -0.17
C ALA A 164 26.86 9.16 -0.90
N ASN A 165 27.24 7.89 -0.99
CA ASN A 165 28.48 7.43 -1.63
C ASN A 165 28.21 6.78 -2.99
N ALA A 166 27.28 7.33 -3.78
CA ALA A 166 27.02 6.82 -5.12
C ALA A 166 28.27 6.92 -5.99
N PRO A 167 28.69 5.86 -6.71
CA PRO A 167 29.88 5.89 -7.57
C PRO A 167 29.71 6.83 -8.76
N HIS A 168 28.46 7.09 -9.17
CA HIS A 168 28.11 8.00 -10.27
C HIS A 168 27.03 9.01 -9.80
N PRO A 169 27.40 10.01 -8.96
CA PRO A 169 26.41 10.88 -8.28
C PRO A 169 25.59 11.74 -9.27
N HIS A 170 26.18 12.16 -10.38
CA HIS A 170 25.43 12.93 -11.38
C HIS A 170 24.42 12.07 -12.15
N ALA A 171 24.78 10.83 -12.49
CA ALA A 171 23.84 9.88 -13.10
C ALA A 171 22.69 9.52 -12.14
N ALA A 172 22.98 9.37 -10.84
CA ALA A 172 21.96 9.14 -9.82
C ALA A 172 20.97 10.32 -9.73
N LEU A 173 21.45 11.56 -9.80
CA LEU A 173 20.60 12.76 -9.83
C LEU A 173 19.74 12.80 -11.10
N LEU A 174 20.33 12.57 -12.28
CA LEU A 174 19.60 12.55 -13.55
C LEU A 174 18.50 11.46 -13.56
N LEU A 175 18.82 10.27 -13.06
CA LEU A 175 17.81 9.20 -12.92
C LEU A 175 16.69 9.61 -11.94
N THR A 176 17.04 10.23 -10.82
CA THR A 176 16.05 10.71 -9.86
C THR A 176 15.16 11.78 -10.49
N ASP A 177 15.72 12.77 -11.18
CA ASP A 177 14.97 13.81 -11.88
C ASP A 177 14.04 13.22 -12.95
N PHE A 178 14.51 12.23 -13.72
CA PHE A 178 13.68 11.53 -14.67
C PHE A 178 12.50 10.80 -13.98
N VAL A 179 12.79 10.02 -12.94
CA VAL A 179 11.77 9.21 -12.23
C VAL A 179 10.68 10.10 -11.62
N ILE A 180 11.07 11.22 -11.00
CA ILE A 180 10.11 12.15 -10.38
C ILE A 180 9.57 13.21 -11.37
N GLY A 181 10.12 13.28 -12.56
CA GLY A 181 9.69 14.15 -13.63
C GLY A 181 8.45 13.66 -14.38
N GLY A 182 7.92 14.50 -15.25
CA GLY A 182 6.68 14.21 -15.96
C GLY A 182 6.71 12.92 -16.81
N GLU A 183 7.84 12.58 -17.43
CA GLU A 183 7.98 11.36 -18.24
C GLU A 183 8.03 10.10 -17.38
N GLY A 184 8.83 10.10 -16.32
CA GLY A 184 8.92 8.99 -15.37
C GLY A 184 7.58 8.74 -14.70
N GLN A 185 6.87 9.79 -14.32
CA GLN A 185 5.55 9.66 -13.71
C GLN A 185 4.48 9.14 -14.68
N LYS A 186 4.55 9.47 -15.98
CA LYS A 186 3.69 8.83 -17.00
C LYS A 186 3.95 7.33 -17.11
N LEU A 187 5.22 6.90 -16.99
CA LEU A 187 5.55 5.47 -16.96
C LEU A 187 4.96 4.80 -15.71
N MET A 188 5.08 5.42 -14.54
CA MET A 188 4.45 4.89 -13.31
C MET A 188 2.93 4.70 -13.48
N GLU A 189 2.26 5.66 -14.13
CA GLU A 189 0.84 5.55 -14.42
C GLU A 189 0.48 4.45 -15.42
N GLN A 190 1.32 4.18 -16.42
CA GLN A 190 1.13 3.05 -17.33
C GLN A 190 1.12 1.71 -16.58
N PHE A 191 1.92 1.59 -15.52
CA PHE A 191 1.91 0.45 -14.59
C PHE A 191 0.82 0.54 -13.50
N ARG A 192 -0.12 1.50 -13.63
CA ARG A 192 -1.25 1.72 -12.71
C ARG A 192 -0.86 2.11 -11.29
N TYR A 193 0.37 2.57 -11.07
CA TYR A 193 0.75 3.21 -9.82
C TYR A 193 0.07 4.57 -9.67
N GLY A 194 -0.12 4.98 -8.42
CA GLY A 194 -0.54 6.32 -8.07
C GLY A 194 0.62 7.33 -8.13
N VAL A 195 0.26 8.56 -8.39
CA VAL A 195 1.14 9.74 -8.44
C VAL A 195 0.79 10.66 -7.27
N ALA A 196 1.78 11.10 -6.52
CA ALA A 196 1.57 11.80 -5.24
C ALA A 196 0.76 13.11 -5.37
N TRP A 197 0.87 13.84 -6.49
CA TRP A 197 0.14 15.10 -6.72
C TRP A 197 -1.24 14.94 -7.36
N LYS A 198 -1.64 13.70 -7.75
CA LYS A 198 -2.96 13.46 -8.33
C LYS A 198 -4.02 13.22 -7.28
N GLU A 199 -5.22 13.69 -7.56
CA GLU A 199 -6.41 13.31 -6.80
C GLU A 199 -6.97 11.97 -7.29
N TYR A 200 -7.53 11.20 -6.36
CA TYR A 200 -8.15 9.91 -6.61
C TYR A 200 -9.57 9.91 -6.03
N PRO A 201 -10.52 9.14 -6.60
CA PRO A 201 -11.90 9.08 -6.10
C PRO A 201 -12.03 8.23 -4.82
N PHE A 202 -10.99 8.24 -3.98
CA PHE A 202 -10.94 7.57 -2.69
C PHE A 202 -10.00 8.29 -1.74
N LYS A 203 -10.29 8.18 -0.45
CA LYS A 203 -9.41 8.69 0.61
C LYS A 203 -8.17 7.81 0.74
N ARG A 204 -6.99 8.42 0.68
CA ARG A 204 -5.70 7.75 0.92
C ARG A 204 -5.37 7.74 2.41
N GLU A 205 -4.85 6.64 2.92
CA GLU A 205 -4.33 6.52 4.28
C GLU A 205 -2.87 6.10 4.26
N TYR A 206 -2.07 6.77 5.06
CA TYR A 206 -0.63 6.52 5.23
C TYR A 206 -0.41 6.20 6.71
N PRO A 207 -0.49 4.93 7.12
CA PRO A 207 -0.48 4.55 8.53
C PRO A 207 0.75 5.03 9.30
N GLU A 208 1.87 5.14 8.63
CA GLU A 208 3.17 5.55 9.20
C GLU A 208 3.36 7.08 9.27
N ARG A 209 2.46 7.85 8.65
CA ARG A 209 2.65 9.32 8.56
C ARG A 209 2.65 9.97 9.93
N GLY A 210 3.67 10.80 10.19
CA GLY A 210 3.85 11.49 11.47
C GLY A 210 4.54 10.67 12.56
N MET A 211 4.86 9.39 12.31
CA MET A 211 5.60 8.55 13.25
C MET A 211 7.12 8.78 13.14
N THR A 212 7.82 8.66 14.26
CA THR A 212 9.27 8.46 14.27
C THR A 212 9.59 7.04 13.81
N THR A 213 10.87 6.76 13.51
CA THR A 213 11.32 5.40 13.13
C THR A 213 10.98 4.36 14.20
N ALA A 214 11.23 4.66 15.46
CA ALA A 214 10.93 3.77 16.58
C ALA A 214 9.40 3.53 16.71
N GLN A 215 8.61 4.60 16.67
CA GLN A 215 7.14 4.48 16.72
C GLN A 215 6.58 3.63 15.58
N TYR A 216 7.14 3.75 14.37
CA TYR A 216 6.70 2.94 13.26
C TYR A 216 7.09 1.46 13.44
N GLN A 217 8.29 1.16 13.92
CA GLN A 217 8.73 -0.21 14.22
C GLN A 217 7.82 -0.88 15.25
N ASP A 218 7.53 -0.18 16.35
CA ASP A 218 6.62 -0.68 17.40
C ASP A 218 5.19 -0.89 16.85
N ALA A 219 4.70 0.05 16.03
CA ALA A 219 3.39 -0.06 15.41
C ALA A 219 3.31 -1.23 14.43
N GLU A 220 4.32 -1.41 13.56
CA GLU A 220 4.39 -2.50 12.58
C GLU A 220 4.44 -3.87 13.28
N GLU A 221 5.19 -3.99 14.37
CA GLU A 221 5.22 -5.21 15.18
C GLU A 221 3.83 -5.51 15.78
N LYS A 222 3.20 -4.52 16.42
CA LYS A 222 1.84 -4.62 16.96
C LYS A 222 0.83 -5.03 15.88
N TRP A 223 0.86 -4.39 14.72
CA TRP A 223 -0.05 -4.73 13.61
C TRP A 223 0.20 -6.13 13.06
N SER A 224 1.45 -6.55 12.97
CA SER A 224 1.82 -7.90 12.54
C SER A 224 1.40 -8.97 13.53
N GLN A 225 1.47 -8.69 14.83
CA GLN A 225 0.95 -9.58 15.88
C GLN A 225 -0.58 -9.66 15.79
N LEU A 226 -1.25 -8.53 15.62
CA LEU A 226 -2.70 -8.46 15.49
C LEU A 226 -3.18 -9.20 14.24
N LEU A 227 -2.51 -9.02 13.09
CA LEU A 227 -2.76 -9.77 11.86
C LEU A 227 -2.74 -11.27 12.11
N ARG A 228 -1.69 -11.79 12.77
CA ARG A 228 -1.54 -13.21 13.10
C ARG A 228 -2.59 -13.73 14.09
N SER A 229 -3.02 -12.91 15.04
CA SER A 229 -4.00 -13.29 16.05
C SER A 229 -5.44 -13.24 15.58
N THR A 230 -5.74 -12.47 14.52
CA THR A 230 -7.07 -12.33 13.93
C THR A 230 -7.31 -13.26 12.74
N THR A 231 -6.29 -14.02 12.31
CA THR A 231 -6.37 -14.93 11.17
C THR A 231 -6.23 -16.38 11.58
N GLN A 232 -6.73 -17.30 10.74
CA GLN A 232 -6.57 -18.74 10.87
C GLN A 232 -5.42 -19.23 9.95
N ARG A 233 -4.70 -20.25 10.39
CA ARG A 233 -3.66 -20.90 9.59
C ARG A 233 -4.24 -21.98 8.70
#